data_c1923097051cc96801f4042b7d014326
#
_entry.id   c1923097051cc96801f4042b7d014326
#
_cell.length_a   1.000
_cell.length_b   1.000
_cell.length_c   1.000
_cell.angle_alpha   90.00
_cell.angle_beta   90.00
_cell.angle_gamma   90.00
#
_symmetry.space_group_name_H-M   'P 1'
#
loop_
_entity.id
_entity.type
_entity.pdbx_description
1 polymer ?
#
loop_
_entity_poly.entity_id
_entity_poly.type
_entity_poly.pdbx_seq_one_letter_code
_entity_poly.pdbx_strand_id
1 'polypeptide(L)'
;MLPNWSIRTLIPGIFLWICLQAAPLQAQQILETYIQEGLANNLVLKEKNASLDQSLLALKDAKSFFLPSMDFGASYTLAEGGRTIAFPVGDLLNPVYATLNKLTASSSFPQIDNVSEQLLPDNFYDTRFRTTLPILNTDIKYQNQIRKEQVNWSSYQVEIYRATLIQDIRVAYFSFCAAHSSIEILKNTLQLVTQNLKDTRSLVENGKGLPAAVLRAESELEQVKSMLLEAENKTVNAAQYLNFLVNRPLEQ
;
A
#
# COMPACT_ATOMS: atom_id res chain seq x y z
N MET A 1 15.55 -73.87 -21.42
CA MET A 1 16.14 -73.67 -20.06
C MET A 1 16.41 -72.21 -19.91
N LEU A 2 15.55 -71.50 -19.17
CA LEU A 2 15.72 -70.08 -18.84
C LEU A 2 16.28 -70.02 -17.40
N PRO A 3 17.28 -69.17 -17.09
CA PRO A 3 17.83 -69.09 -15.73
C PRO A 3 16.89 -68.28 -14.82
N ASN A 4 16.56 -68.89 -13.67
CA ASN A 4 15.84 -68.29 -12.55
C ASN A 4 16.73 -67.21 -11.88
N TRP A 5 16.56 -65.95 -12.20
CA TRP A 5 17.16 -64.87 -11.45
C TRP A 5 16.27 -64.57 -10.23
N SER A 6 16.82 -64.83 -9.08
CA SER A 6 16.16 -64.66 -7.79
C SER A 6 15.88 -63.21 -7.49
N ILE A 7 14.60 -62.86 -7.37
CA ILE A 7 14.02 -61.56 -6.98
C ILE A 7 14.53 -61.05 -5.61
N ARG A 8 15.26 -61.86 -4.87
CA ARG A 8 15.71 -61.55 -3.49
C ARG A 8 16.85 -60.54 -3.36
N THR A 9 17.56 -60.17 -4.42
CA THR A 9 18.70 -59.23 -4.36
C THR A 9 18.35 -57.80 -4.82
N LEU A 10 17.17 -57.55 -5.38
CA LEU A 10 16.76 -56.23 -5.86
C LEU A 10 16.07 -55.38 -4.80
N ILE A 11 15.54 -55.99 -3.74
CA ILE A 11 14.76 -55.29 -2.70
C ILE A 11 15.61 -54.37 -1.82
N PRO A 12 16.84 -54.68 -1.37
CA PRO A 12 17.62 -53.78 -0.51
C PRO A 12 18.16 -52.54 -1.26
N GLY A 13 18.40 -52.64 -2.54
CA GLY A 13 18.89 -51.49 -3.35
C GLY A 13 17.82 -50.41 -3.57
N ILE A 14 16.57 -50.81 -3.76
CA ILE A 14 15.44 -49.90 -3.96
C ILE A 14 15.11 -49.17 -2.63
N PHE A 15 15.20 -49.84 -1.49
CA PHE A 15 14.96 -49.25 -0.19
C PHE A 15 16.03 -48.22 0.21
N LEU A 16 17.30 -48.49 -0.13
CA LEU A 16 18.39 -47.54 0.10
C LEU A 16 18.26 -46.29 -0.79
N TRP A 17 17.76 -46.43 -2.03
CA TRP A 17 17.56 -45.30 -2.94
C TRP A 17 16.40 -44.40 -2.54
N ILE A 18 15.33 -44.93 -1.93
CA ILE A 18 14.19 -44.18 -1.40
C ILE A 18 14.57 -43.38 -0.15
N CYS A 19 15.43 -43.90 0.74
CA CYS A 19 15.90 -43.18 1.92
C CYS A 19 16.84 -42.01 1.59
N LEU A 20 17.56 -42.03 0.45
CA LEU A 20 18.45 -40.94 0.05
C LEU A 20 17.66 -39.70 -0.48
N GLN A 21 16.40 -39.87 -0.84
CA GLN A 21 15.52 -38.77 -1.37
C GLN A 21 14.75 -38.01 -0.27
N ALA A 22 14.74 -38.47 0.97
CA ALA A 22 13.88 -37.90 2.02
C ALA A 22 14.46 -36.62 2.66
N ALA A 23 15.77 -36.43 2.68
CA ALA A 23 16.40 -35.28 3.32
C ALA A 23 16.20 -33.94 2.58
N PRO A 24 16.25 -33.86 1.24
CA PRO A 24 16.00 -32.60 0.52
C PRO A 24 14.53 -32.14 0.60
N LEU A 25 13.57 -33.06 0.79
CA LEU A 25 12.15 -32.72 0.89
C LEU A 25 11.84 -31.87 2.15
N GLN A 26 12.47 -32.13 3.28
CA GLN A 26 12.19 -31.39 4.51
C GLN A 26 12.70 -29.96 4.46
N ALA A 27 13.89 -29.70 3.94
CA ALA A 27 14.45 -28.35 3.82
C ALA A 27 13.64 -27.50 2.82
N GLN A 28 13.17 -28.12 1.75
CA GLN A 28 12.33 -27.46 0.75
C GLN A 28 10.94 -27.13 1.32
N GLN A 29 10.39 -27.99 2.17
CA GLN A 29 9.11 -27.77 2.85
C GLN A 29 9.16 -26.61 3.85
N ILE A 30 10.26 -26.45 4.57
CA ILE A 30 10.47 -25.34 5.51
C ILE A 30 10.53 -24.00 4.74
N LEU A 31 11.31 -23.92 3.68
CA LEU A 31 11.39 -22.71 2.84
C LEU A 31 10.03 -22.33 2.26
N GLU A 32 9.28 -23.32 1.76
CA GLU A 32 7.94 -23.07 1.22
C GLU A 32 6.98 -22.53 2.28
N THR A 33 7.09 -23.02 3.53
CA THR A 33 6.30 -22.48 4.65
C THR A 33 6.60 -21.00 4.90
N TYR A 34 7.88 -20.59 4.87
CA TYR A 34 8.25 -19.16 4.99
C TYR A 34 7.72 -18.33 3.84
N ILE A 35 7.75 -18.85 2.60
CA ILE A 35 7.19 -18.16 1.44
C ILE A 35 5.68 -17.95 1.61
N GLN A 36 4.93 -18.98 1.96
CA GLN A 36 3.49 -18.88 2.16
C GLN A 36 3.12 -17.91 3.29
N GLU A 37 3.87 -17.96 4.39
CA GLU A 37 3.67 -17.03 5.50
C GLU A 37 3.98 -15.59 5.10
N GLY A 38 5.07 -15.35 4.39
CA GLY A 38 5.41 -14.04 3.85
C GLY A 38 4.35 -13.50 2.91
N LEU A 39 3.84 -14.32 1.98
CA LEU A 39 2.77 -13.94 1.07
C LEU A 39 1.46 -13.60 1.80
N ALA A 40 1.18 -14.26 2.93
CA ALA A 40 -0.02 -14.00 3.72
C ALA A 40 0.11 -12.77 4.64
N ASN A 41 1.29 -12.53 5.20
CA ASN A 41 1.47 -11.59 6.31
C ASN A 41 2.24 -10.32 5.95
N ASN A 42 3.02 -10.30 4.87
CA ASN A 42 3.86 -9.16 4.52
C ASN A 42 3.04 -7.87 4.36
N LEU A 43 3.46 -6.82 5.08
CA LEU A 43 2.72 -5.56 5.15
C LEU A 43 2.75 -4.79 3.83
N VAL A 44 3.88 -4.83 3.11
CA VAL A 44 4.01 -4.12 1.82
C VAL A 44 3.14 -4.81 0.75
N LEU A 45 3.05 -6.14 0.77
CA LEU A 45 2.13 -6.85 -0.13
C LEU A 45 0.67 -6.50 0.18
N LYS A 46 0.31 -6.35 1.45
CA LYS A 46 -1.03 -5.88 1.86
C LYS A 46 -1.28 -4.44 1.40
N GLU A 47 -0.29 -3.55 1.50
CA GLU A 47 -0.36 -2.18 0.97
C GLU A 47 -0.58 -2.18 -0.54
N LYS A 48 0.15 -3.00 -1.31
CA LYS A 48 -0.04 -3.10 -2.76
C LYS A 48 -1.43 -3.61 -3.14
N ASN A 49 -1.96 -4.60 -2.41
CA ASN A 49 -3.33 -5.07 -2.62
C ASN A 49 -4.36 -3.97 -2.29
N ALA A 50 -4.19 -3.22 -1.21
CA ALA A 50 -5.07 -2.10 -0.88
C ALA A 50 -5.01 -0.99 -1.97
N SER A 51 -3.84 -0.73 -2.55
CA SER A 51 -3.69 0.19 -3.69
C SER A 51 -4.41 -0.31 -4.95
N LEU A 52 -4.39 -1.62 -5.20
CA LEU A 52 -5.18 -2.23 -6.28
C LEU A 52 -6.69 -2.05 -6.02
N ASP A 53 -7.16 -2.31 -4.81
CA ASP A 53 -8.57 -2.11 -4.43
C ASP A 53 -8.98 -0.63 -4.59
N GLN A 54 -8.12 0.30 -4.21
CA GLN A 54 -8.34 1.73 -4.46
C GLN A 54 -8.50 2.05 -5.95
N SER A 55 -7.67 1.44 -6.81
CA SER A 55 -7.75 1.62 -8.26
C SER A 55 -9.05 1.04 -8.83
N LEU A 56 -9.51 -0.10 -8.29
CA LEU A 56 -10.80 -0.70 -8.66
C LEU A 56 -11.98 0.18 -8.27
N LEU A 57 -11.94 0.78 -7.08
CA LEU A 57 -12.96 1.74 -6.63
C LEU A 57 -12.95 3.02 -7.49
N ALA A 58 -11.77 3.53 -7.84
CA ALA A 58 -11.64 4.69 -8.74
C ALA A 58 -12.17 4.39 -10.15
N LEU A 59 -12.03 3.15 -10.65
CA LEU A 59 -12.66 2.74 -11.90
C LEU A 59 -14.19 2.65 -11.78
N LYS A 60 -14.69 2.17 -10.65
CA LYS A 60 -16.13 2.14 -10.36
C LYS A 60 -16.71 3.56 -10.29
N ASP A 61 -16.00 4.46 -9.65
CA ASP A 61 -16.34 5.88 -9.58
C ASP A 61 -16.37 6.51 -10.99
N ALA A 62 -15.33 6.30 -11.81
CA ALA A 62 -15.31 6.78 -13.18
C ALA A 62 -16.46 6.25 -14.05
N LYS A 63 -16.94 5.04 -13.78
CA LYS A 63 -18.13 4.48 -14.43
C LYS A 63 -19.43 5.16 -13.96
N SER A 64 -19.49 5.66 -12.74
CA SER A 64 -20.66 6.35 -12.21
C SER A 64 -20.93 7.68 -12.91
N PHE A 65 -19.94 8.31 -13.52
CA PHE A 65 -20.13 9.55 -14.29
C PHE A 65 -20.97 9.38 -15.57
N PHE A 66 -21.25 8.15 -16.00
CA PHE A 66 -22.23 7.87 -17.05
C PHE A 66 -23.67 7.85 -16.54
N LEU A 67 -23.89 7.86 -15.21
CA LEU A 67 -25.21 7.88 -14.61
C LEU A 67 -25.73 9.31 -14.50
N PRO A 68 -27.06 9.51 -14.43
CA PRO A 68 -27.63 10.82 -14.18
C PRO A 68 -27.22 11.33 -12.79
N SER A 69 -26.76 12.60 -12.74
CA SER A 69 -26.60 13.31 -11.49
C SER A 69 -27.86 14.10 -11.17
N MET A 70 -28.20 14.19 -9.89
CA MET A 70 -29.32 14.99 -9.39
C MET A 70 -28.82 15.99 -8.34
N ASP A 71 -29.05 17.27 -8.64
CA ASP A 71 -28.67 18.36 -7.76
C ASP A 71 -29.94 19.02 -7.21
N PHE A 72 -29.98 19.28 -5.93
CA PHE A 72 -30.99 20.08 -5.27
C PHE A 72 -30.35 21.39 -4.77
N GLY A 73 -30.87 22.51 -5.26
CA GLY A 73 -30.44 23.82 -4.80
C GLY A 73 -31.63 24.58 -4.21
N ALA A 74 -31.43 25.16 -3.05
CA ALA A 74 -32.38 26.11 -2.44
C ALA A 74 -31.62 27.38 -2.05
N SER A 75 -32.11 28.50 -2.53
CA SER A 75 -31.56 29.82 -2.14
C SER A 75 -32.65 30.75 -1.70
N TYR A 76 -32.38 31.50 -0.66
CA TYR A 76 -33.20 32.58 -0.19
C TYR A 76 -32.41 33.88 -0.37
N THR A 77 -33.03 34.83 -1.09
CA THR A 77 -32.42 36.15 -1.31
C THR A 77 -33.21 37.20 -0.58
N LEU A 78 -32.54 37.90 0.30
CA LEU A 78 -33.03 39.14 0.92
C LEU A 78 -32.46 40.29 0.07
N ALA A 79 -33.37 41.05 -0.55
CA ALA A 79 -33.00 42.18 -1.36
C ALA A 79 -33.67 43.46 -0.79
N GLU A 80 -32.96 44.54 -0.78
CA GLU A 80 -33.48 45.85 -0.39
C GLU A 80 -33.27 46.84 -1.56
N GLY A 81 -34.31 47.63 -1.82
CA GLY A 81 -34.36 48.52 -2.98
C GLY A 81 -34.82 47.80 -4.26
N GLY A 82 -34.62 48.36 -5.38
CA GLY A 82 -35.03 47.82 -6.66
C GLY A 82 -35.66 48.88 -7.57
N ARG A 83 -36.05 48.46 -8.77
CA ARG A 83 -36.70 49.36 -9.72
C ARG A 83 -38.15 49.54 -9.33
N THR A 84 -38.53 50.80 -8.99
CA THR A 84 -39.90 51.21 -8.76
C THR A 84 -40.41 51.96 -9.97
N ILE A 85 -41.65 51.72 -10.37
CA ILE A 85 -42.38 52.52 -11.32
C ILE A 85 -43.37 53.37 -10.58
N ALA A 86 -43.13 54.67 -10.59
CA ALA A 86 -44.07 55.62 -10.03
C ALA A 86 -45.07 56.08 -11.12
N PHE A 87 -46.32 55.88 -10.84
CA PHE A 87 -47.44 56.38 -11.64
C PHE A 87 -48.03 57.59 -10.93
N PRO A 88 -47.78 58.84 -11.38
CA PRO A 88 -48.24 60.06 -10.74
C PRO A 88 -49.72 60.33 -11.03
N VAL A 89 -50.59 59.35 -10.79
CA VAL A 89 -52.01 59.42 -11.13
C VAL A 89 -52.71 60.50 -10.30
N GLY A 90 -52.29 60.66 -9.04
CA GLY A 90 -52.80 61.71 -8.17
C GLY A 90 -52.42 63.11 -8.64
N ASP A 91 -51.14 63.31 -9.01
CA ASP A 91 -50.66 64.60 -9.49
C ASP A 91 -51.34 65.02 -10.79
N LEU A 92 -51.71 64.06 -11.65
CA LEU A 92 -52.41 64.31 -12.92
C LEU A 92 -53.90 64.59 -12.73
N LEU A 93 -54.62 63.81 -11.86
CA LEU A 93 -56.05 63.83 -11.75
C LEU A 93 -56.57 64.75 -10.63
N ASN A 94 -55.83 64.93 -9.57
CA ASN A 94 -56.30 65.77 -8.43
C ASN A 94 -56.57 67.22 -8.83
N PRO A 95 -55.80 67.92 -9.68
CA PRO A 95 -56.11 69.23 -10.18
C PRO A 95 -57.46 69.28 -10.93
N VAL A 96 -57.71 68.21 -11.73
CA VAL A 96 -58.99 68.13 -12.47
C VAL A 96 -60.13 67.84 -11.54
N TYR A 97 -59.99 66.94 -10.58
CA TYR A 97 -61.02 66.68 -9.57
C TYR A 97 -61.30 67.87 -8.68
N ALA A 98 -60.28 68.62 -8.30
CA ALA A 98 -60.44 69.84 -7.57
C ALA A 98 -61.27 70.92 -8.33
N THR A 99 -61.02 71.01 -9.65
CA THR A 99 -61.75 71.89 -10.54
C THR A 99 -63.21 71.48 -10.73
N LEU A 100 -63.41 70.14 -10.94
CA LEU A 100 -64.80 69.59 -11.00
C LEU A 100 -65.59 69.80 -9.71
N ASN A 101 -64.98 69.56 -8.57
CA ASN A 101 -65.61 69.77 -7.28
C ASN A 101 -66.03 71.28 -7.09
N LYS A 102 -65.22 72.23 -7.55
CA LYS A 102 -65.57 73.64 -7.54
C LYS A 102 -66.71 73.99 -8.47
N LEU A 103 -66.71 73.45 -9.69
CA LEU A 103 -67.74 73.68 -10.72
C LEU A 103 -69.11 73.13 -10.31
N THR A 104 -69.12 71.94 -9.69
CA THR A 104 -70.33 71.21 -9.28
C THR A 104 -70.77 71.58 -7.87
N ALA A 105 -70.05 72.40 -7.15
CA ALA A 105 -70.25 72.72 -5.72
C ALA A 105 -70.42 71.44 -4.89
N SER A 106 -69.66 70.37 -5.19
CA SER A 106 -69.69 69.07 -4.55
C SER A 106 -68.31 68.56 -4.12
N SER A 107 -68.29 67.52 -3.31
CA SER A 107 -67.07 66.77 -2.94
C SER A 107 -67.09 65.32 -3.54
N SER A 108 -67.77 65.15 -4.67
CA SER A 108 -68.00 63.82 -5.27
C SER A 108 -66.72 63.24 -5.93
N PHE A 109 -65.70 64.03 -6.13
CA PHE A 109 -64.40 63.60 -6.76
C PHE A 109 -63.33 63.61 -5.65
N PRO A 110 -63.07 62.48 -4.97
CA PRO A 110 -62.07 62.41 -3.94
C PRO A 110 -60.68 62.57 -4.51
N GLN A 111 -59.71 63.03 -3.71
CA GLN A 111 -58.28 62.99 -4.12
C GLN A 111 -57.78 61.55 -4.10
N ILE A 112 -56.90 61.20 -5.03
CA ILE A 112 -56.28 59.91 -5.18
C ILE A 112 -54.76 60.06 -4.97
N ASP A 113 -54.15 59.04 -4.37
CA ASP A 113 -52.72 59.01 -4.13
C ASP A 113 -51.99 58.53 -5.39
N ASN A 114 -50.73 58.92 -5.50
CA ASN A 114 -49.82 58.36 -6.51
C ASN A 114 -49.59 56.89 -6.21
N VAL A 115 -49.55 56.08 -7.31
CA VAL A 115 -49.26 54.65 -7.19
C VAL A 115 -47.75 54.44 -7.45
N SER A 116 -47.11 53.74 -6.52
CA SER A 116 -45.72 53.31 -6.67
C SER A 116 -45.63 51.83 -6.54
N GLU A 117 -45.29 51.14 -7.64
CA GLU A 117 -45.17 49.68 -7.68
C GLU A 117 -43.71 49.29 -7.77
N GLN A 118 -43.28 48.44 -6.83
CA GLN A 118 -41.92 47.85 -6.83
C GLN A 118 -41.92 46.60 -7.70
N LEU A 119 -41.03 46.58 -8.70
CA LEU A 119 -40.97 45.50 -9.68
C LEU A 119 -40.16 44.29 -9.17
N LEU A 120 -39.28 44.47 -8.21
CA LEU A 120 -38.54 43.40 -7.59
C LEU A 120 -39.07 43.13 -6.21
N PRO A 121 -39.38 41.88 -5.87
CA PRO A 121 -39.77 41.56 -4.49
C PRO A 121 -38.57 41.70 -3.54
N ASP A 122 -38.83 42.20 -2.33
CA ASP A 122 -37.81 42.38 -1.30
C ASP A 122 -37.21 41.06 -0.84
N ASN A 123 -38.01 40.00 -0.90
CA ASN A 123 -37.64 38.66 -0.48
C ASN A 123 -38.11 37.68 -1.52
N PHE A 124 -37.21 36.80 -1.98
CA PHE A 124 -37.60 35.70 -2.82
C PHE A 124 -36.77 34.47 -2.54
N TYR A 125 -37.37 33.31 -2.72
CA TYR A 125 -36.71 32.00 -2.64
C TYR A 125 -36.78 31.35 -4.00
N ASP A 126 -35.67 30.64 -4.33
CA ASP A 126 -35.55 29.83 -5.53
C ASP A 126 -35.19 28.41 -5.10
N THR A 127 -36.02 27.45 -5.48
CA THR A 127 -35.83 26.05 -5.18
C THR A 127 -35.86 25.29 -6.50
N ARG A 128 -34.78 24.55 -6.77
CA ARG A 128 -34.64 23.86 -8.04
C ARG A 128 -34.08 22.46 -7.87
N PHE A 129 -34.62 21.54 -8.63
CA PHE A 129 -34.06 20.23 -8.91
C PHE A 129 -33.47 20.25 -10.32
N ARG A 130 -32.19 19.85 -10.43
CA ARG A 130 -31.54 19.73 -11.73
C ARG A 130 -31.06 18.30 -11.89
N THR A 131 -31.51 17.62 -12.95
CA THR A 131 -31.01 16.31 -13.36
C THR A 131 -30.18 16.47 -14.60
N THR A 132 -28.93 15.99 -14.59
CA THR A 132 -28.01 16.05 -15.72
C THR A 132 -27.59 14.65 -16.12
N LEU A 133 -27.81 14.29 -17.38
CA LEU A 133 -27.38 13.01 -17.95
C LEU A 133 -26.43 13.28 -19.12
N PRO A 134 -25.17 12.84 -19.06
CA PRO A 134 -24.24 12.97 -20.19
C PRO A 134 -24.59 11.93 -21.27
N ILE A 135 -25.18 12.35 -22.39
CA ILE A 135 -25.54 11.45 -23.50
C ILE A 135 -24.31 11.15 -24.36
N LEU A 136 -23.48 12.15 -24.62
CA LEU A 136 -22.23 12.03 -25.36
C LEU A 136 -21.15 12.84 -24.66
N ASN A 137 -20.19 12.16 -24.04
CA ASN A 137 -19.05 12.80 -23.39
C ASN A 137 -17.79 11.95 -23.61
N THR A 138 -16.91 12.45 -24.46
CA THR A 138 -15.65 11.78 -24.81
C THR A 138 -14.68 11.75 -23.62
N ASP A 139 -14.72 12.78 -22.76
CA ASP A 139 -13.83 12.86 -21.59
C ASP A 139 -14.14 11.76 -20.59
N ILE A 140 -15.43 11.51 -20.31
CA ILE A 140 -15.85 10.40 -19.42
C ILE A 140 -15.39 9.06 -20.00
N LYS A 141 -15.50 8.87 -21.32
CA LYS A 141 -15.06 7.66 -22.02
C LYS A 141 -13.55 7.45 -21.85
N TYR A 142 -12.75 8.47 -22.12
CA TYR A 142 -11.28 8.36 -22.00
C TYR A 142 -10.83 8.25 -20.54
N GLN A 143 -11.45 8.98 -19.63
CA GLN A 143 -11.19 8.82 -18.19
C GLN A 143 -11.45 7.38 -17.71
N ASN A 144 -12.53 6.77 -18.17
CA ASN A 144 -12.82 5.37 -17.85
C ASN A 144 -11.75 4.41 -18.40
N GLN A 145 -11.25 4.64 -19.62
CA GLN A 145 -10.14 3.87 -20.20
C GLN A 145 -8.85 4.05 -19.39
N ILE A 146 -8.49 5.29 -19.03
CA ILE A 146 -7.32 5.59 -18.20
C ILE A 146 -7.41 4.86 -16.86
N ARG A 147 -8.59 4.90 -16.20
CA ARG A 147 -8.77 4.20 -14.92
C ARG A 147 -8.68 2.69 -15.07
N LYS A 148 -9.13 2.13 -16.18
CA LYS A 148 -8.98 0.71 -16.49
C LYS A 148 -7.51 0.31 -16.62
N GLU A 149 -6.71 1.10 -17.35
CA GLU A 149 -5.27 0.83 -17.48
C GLU A 149 -4.53 1.05 -16.15
N GLN A 150 -5.01 1.95 -15.30
CA GLN A 150 -4.46 2.15 -13.95
C GLN A 150 -4.71 0.93 -13.03
N VAL A 151 -5.85 0.26 -13.18
CA VAL A 151 -6.11 -1.04 -12.51
C VAL A 151 -5.14 -2.11 -12.99
N ASN A 152 -4.94 -2.24 -14.31
CA ASN A 152 -3.97 -3.18 -14.88
C ASN A 152 -2.56 -2.91 -14.34
N TRP A 153 -2.15 -1.64 -14.32
CA TRP A 153 -0.85 -1.23 -13.78
C TRP A 153 -0.71 -1.60 -12.29
N SER A 154 -1.72 -1.31 -11.47
CA SER A 154 -1.71 -1.68 -10.04
C SER A 154 -1.67 -3.20 -9.84
N SER A 155 -2.37 -3.97 -10.66
CA SER A 155 -2.32 -5.43 -10.65
C SER A 155 -0.91 -5.95 -10.95
N TYR A 156 -0.23 -5.42 -11.98
CA TYR A 156 1.15 -5.78 -12.28
C TYR A 156 2.12 -5.41 -11.14
N GLN A 157 1.89 -4.29 -10.45
CA GLN A 157 2.70 -3.92 -9.27
C GLN A 157 2.57 -4.96 -8.14
N VAL A 158 1.38 -5.51 -7.92
CA VAL A 158 1.17 -6.61 -6.95
C VAL A 158 1.96 -7.85 -7.38
N GLU A 159 1.87 -8.26 -8.64
CA GLU A 159 2.56 -9.46 -9.14
C GLU A 159 4.10 -9.31 -9.11
N ILE A 160 4.61 -8.14 -9.51
CA ILE A 160 6.05 -7.83 -9.43
C ILE A 160 6.52 -7.92 -7.98
N TYR A 161 5.80 -7.28 -7.05
CA TYR A 161 6.19 -7.30 -5.65
C TYR A 161 6.10 -8.71 -5.05
N ARG A 162 5.08 -9.50 -5.42
CA ARG A 162 4.97 -10.91 -5.01
C ARG A 162 6.18 -11.73 -5.45
N ALA A 163 6.60 -11.59 -6.71
CA ALA A 163 7.79 -12.27 -7.22
C ALA A 163 9.07 -11.84 -6.49
N THR A 164 9.23 -10.53 -6.27
CA THR A 164 10.36 -9.98 -5.51
C THR A 164 10.39 -10.49 -4.08
N LEU A 165 9.26 -10.49 -3.38
CA LEU A 165 9.15 -11.00 -2.00
C LEU A 165 9.56 -12.48 -1.92
N ILE A 166 9.12 -13.31 -2.87
CA ILE A 166 9.53 -14.72 -2.93
C ILE A 166 11.05 -14.84 -3.11
N GLN A 167 11.63 -14.02 -3.97
CA GLN A 167 13.08 -13.98 -4.18
C GLN A 167 13.80 -13.55 -2.90
N ASP A 168 13.35 -12.49 -2.26
CA ASP A 168 13.97 -11.94 -1.03
C ASP A 168 13.92 -12.95 0.12
N ILE A 169 12.78 -13.64 0.31
CA ILE A 169 12.65 -14.70 1.31
C ILE A 169 13.63 -15.85 1.02
N ARG A 170 13.79 -16.28 -0.23
CA ARG A 170 14.74 -17.31 -0.61
C ARG A 170 16.17 -16.89 -0.30
N VAL A 171 16.56 -15.69 -0.71
CA VAL A 171 17.90 -15.13 -0.44
C VAL A 171 18.16 -15.02 1.05
N ALA A 172 17.20 -14.50 1.83
CA ALA A 172 17.33 -14.39 3.28
C ALA A 172 17.47 -15.75 3.95
N TYR A 173 16.68 -16.75 3.56
CA TYR A 173 16.74 -18.09 4.08
C TYR A 173 18.09 -18.76 3.82
N PHE A 174 18.58 -18.72 2.57
CA PHE A 174 19.89 -19.28 2.25
C PHE A 174 21.04 -18.53 2.91
N SER A 175 20.93 -17.21 3.07
CA SER A 175 21.90 -16.41 3.81
C SER A 175 21.96 -16.82 5.27
N PHE A 176 20.81 -17.05 5.90
CA PHE A 176 20.74 -17.58 7.26
C PHE A 176 21.41 -18.97 7.38
N CYS A 177 21.07 -19.90 6.47
CA CYS A 177 21.66 -21.24 6.46
C CYS A 177 23.19 -21.18 6.29
N ALA A 178 23.69 -20.35 5.37
CA ALA A 178 25.12 -20.17 5.14
C ALA A 178 25.84 -19.58 6.36
N ALA A 179 25.28 -18.55 7.00
CA ALA A 179 25.83 -17.97 8.21
C ALA A 179 25.86 -18.97 9.37
N HIS A 180 24.78 -19.72 9.54
CA HIS A 180 24.70 -20.77 10.57
C HIS A 180 25.75 -21.87 10.36
N SER A 181 25.91 -22.36 9.13
CA SER A 181 26.93 -23.36 8.80
C SER A 181 28.36 -22.83 9.02
N SER A 182 28.58 -21.53 8.79
CA SER A 182 29.87 -20.89 9.05
C SER A 182 30.26 -20.91 10.53
N ILE A 183 29.30 -20.80 11.44
CA ILE A 183 29.56 -20.89 12.90
C ILE A 183 30.15 -22.27 13.26
N GLU A 184 29.60 -23.37 12.72
CA GLU A 184 30.09 -24.71 13.00
C GLU A 184 31.54 -24.87 12.50
N ILE A 185 31.80 -24.42 11.28
CA ILE A 185 33.16 -24.46 10.69
C ILE A 185 34.14 -23.65 11.55
N LEU A 186 33.76 -22.43 11.94
CA LEU A 186 34.62 -21.58 12.77
C LEU A 186 34.84 -22.11 14.19
N LYS A 187 33.86 -22.77 14.80
CA LYS A 187 34.03 -23.49 16.06
C LYS A 187 35.06 -24.60 15.97
N ASN A 188 35.01 -25.40 14.91
CA ASN A 188 36.00 -26.44 14.65
C ASN A 188 37.39 -25.84 14.39
N THR A 189 37.47 -24.75 13.62
CA THR A 189 38.71 -24.00 13.40
C THR A 189 39.28 -23.44 14.70
N LEU A 190 38.43 -22.89 15.57
CA LEU A 190 38.82 -22.37 16.88
C LEU A 190 39.48 -23.46 17.76
N GLN A 191 38.94 -24.68 17.74
CA GLN A 191 39.56 -25.80 18.45
C GLN A 191 40.94 -26.13 17.88
N LEU A 192 41.08 -26.14 16.55
CA LEU A 192 42.33 -26.42 15.86
C LEU A 192 43.42 -25.37 16.20
N VAL A 193 43.08 -24.07 16.05
CA VAL A 193 44.08 -23.01 16.36
C VAL A 193 44.42 -22.92 17.84
N THR A 194 43.46 -23.26 18.72
CA THR A 194 43.75 -23.37 20.18
C THR A 194 44.74 -24.48 20.45
N GLN A 195 44.59 -25.63 19.83
CA GLN A 195 45.55 -26.73 19.98
C GLN A 195 46.90 -26.35 19.39
N ASN A 196 46.93 -25.74 18.19
CA ASN A 196 48.17 -25.25 17.58
C ASN A 196 48.92 -24.27 18.49
N LEU A 197 48.24 -23.34 19.14
CA LEU A 197 48.85 -22.41 20.09
C LEU A 197 49.48 -23.16 21.28
N LYS A 198 48.75 -24.18 21.83
CA LYS A 198 49.25 -24.99 22.95
C LYS A 198 50.52 -25.74 22.55
N ASP A 199 50.51 -26.38 21.37
CA ASP A 199 51.65 -27.14 20.89
C ASP A 199 52.84 -26.22 20.59
N THR A 200 52.64 -25.04 19.98
CA THR A 200 53.64 -24.05 19.72
C THR A 200 54.29 -23.50 21.02
N ARG A 201 53.48 -23.25 22.07
CA ARG A 201 53.99 -22.82 23.38
C ARG A 201 54.88 -23.91 23.97
N SER A 202 54.43 -25.18 23.95
CA SER A 202 55.22 -26.32 24.47
C SER A 202 56.54 -26.48 23.74
N LEU A 203 56.59 -26.27 22.42
CA LEU A 203 57.82 -26.30 21.64
C LEU A 203 58.80 -25.18 22.03
N VAL A 204 58.32 -23.96 22.28
CA VAL A 204 59.14 -22.82 22.69
C VAL A 204 59.67 -23.04 24.11
N GLU A 205 58.82 -23.50 25.04
CA GLU A 205 59.22 -23.82 26.44
C GLU A 205 60.30 -24.88 26.48
N ASN A 206 60.30 -25.85 25.56
CA ASN A 206 61.33 -26.88 25.43
C ASN A 206 62.54 -26.48 24.59
N GLY A 207 62.66 -25.18 24.22
CA GLY A 207 63.79 -24.65 23.45
C GLY A 207 63.84 -25.07 21.98
N LYS A 208 62.72 -25.61 21.43
CA LYS A 208 62.61 -26.11 20.05
C LYS A 208 61.83 -25.20 19.14
N GLY A 209 61.46 -23.98 19.59
CA GLY A 209 60.68 -23.01 18.84
C GLY A 209 61.14 -21.58 19.05
N LEU A 210 60.71 -20.68 18.17
CA LEU A 210 60.95 -19.24 18.27
C LEU A 210 59.81 -18.53 19.01
N PRO A 211 60.07 -17.59 19.95
CA PRO A 211 58.99 -16.82 20.61
C PRO A 211 58.03 -16.12 19.67
N ALA A 212 58.50 -15.68 18.49
CA ALA A 212 57.67 -15.08 17.46
C ALA A 212 56.60 -16.02 16.91
N ALA A 213 56.82 -17.36 16.97
CA ALA A 213 55.80 -18.34 16.54
C ALA A 213 54.60 -18.36 17.50
N VAL A 214 54.80 -18.16 18.81
CA VAL A 214 53.72 -18.07 19.78
C VAL A 214 52.88 -16.82 19.53
N LEU A 215 53.52 -15.65 19.32
CA LEU A 215 52.77 -14.41 18.99
C LEU A 215 51.93 -14.55 17.71
N ARG A 216 52.44 -15.26 16.70
CA ARG A 216 51.69 -15.53 15.46
C ARG A 216 50.48 -16.44 15.77
N ALA A 217 50.64 -17.51 16.50
CA ALA A 217 49.59 -18.41 16.88
C ALA A 217 48.52 -17.72 17.77
N GLU A 218 48.92 -16.83 18.66
CA GLU A 218 47.99 -15.99 19.45
C GLU A 218 47.22 -15.04 18.55
N SER A 219 47.87 -14.36 17.59
CA SER A 219 47.19 -13.49 16.62
C SER A 219 46.17 -14.28 15.77
N GLU A 220 46.51 -15.48 15.34
CA GLU A 220 45.61 -16.35 14.57
C GLU A 220 44.39 -16.78 15.41
N LEU A 221 44.58 -17.11 16.69
CA LEU A 221 43.50 -17.43 17.61
C LEU A 221 42.54 -16.26 17.77
N GLU A 222 43.05 -15.02 17.99
CA GLU A 222 42.19 -13.85 18.14
C GLU A 222 41.46 -13.51 16.83
N GLN A 223 42.10 -13.70 15.68
CA GLN A 223 41.46 -13.55 14.38
C GLN A 223 40.28 -14.51 14.19
N VAL A 224 40.45 -15.80 14.52
CA VAL A 224 39.36 -16.80 14.42
C VAL A 224 38.23 -16.49 15.39
N LYS A 225 38.53 -16.02 16.63
CA LYS A 225 37.51 -15.56 17.59
C LYS A 225 36.68 -14.39 17.01
N SER A 226 37.35 -13.42 16.40
CA SER A 226 36.68 -12.29 15.74
C SER A 226 35.78 -12.73 14.61
N MET A 227 36.26 -13.66 13.76
CA MET A 227 35.46 -14.24 12.67
C MET A 227 34.23 -15.01 13.20
N LEU A 228 34.36 -15.73 14.33
CA LEU A 228 33.25 -16.44 14.96
C LEU A 228 32.18 -15.46 15.46
N LEU A 229 32.58 -14.39 16.14
CA LEU A 229 31.66 -13.36 16.60
C LEU A 229 30.95 -12.67 15.41
N GLU A 230 31.68 -12.40 14.34
CA GLU A 230 31.09 -11.86 13.11
C GLU A 230 30.07 -12.80 12.48
N ALA A 231 30.34 -14.12 12.44
CA ALA A 231 29.42 -15.13 11.92
C ALA A 231 28.16 -15.26 12.79
N GLU A 232 28.30 -15.18 14.12
CA GLU A 232 27.17 -15.17 15.05
C GLU A 232 26.29 -13.94 14.82
N ASN A 233 26.87 -12.76 14.71
CA ASN A 233 26.13 -11.52 14.40
C ASN A 233 25.44 -11.58 13.04
N LYS A 234 26.10 -12.12 12.00
CA LYS A 234 25.49 -12.31 10.68
C LYS A 234 24.29 -13.26 10.73
N THR A 235 24.37 -14.31 11.54
CA THR A 235 23.25 -15.25 11.72
C THR A 235 22.04 -14.57 12.35
N VAL A 236 22.26 -13.78 13.42
CA VAL A 236 21.20 -13.01 14.07
C VAL A 236 20.56 -12.02 13.11
N ASN A 237 21.39 -11.25 12.39
CA ASN A 237 20.89 -10.27 11.41
C ASN A 237 20.10 -10.95 10.27
N ALA A 238 20.57 -12.09 9.77
CA ALA A 238 19.86 -12.84 8.72
C ALA A 238 18.52 -13.39 9.22
N ALA A 239 18.46 -13.88 10.45
CA ALA A 239 17.21 -14.32 11.08
C ALA A 239 16.22 -13.17 11.27
N GLN A 240 16.69 -12.02 11.77
CA GLN A 240 15.86 -10.83 11.92
C GLN A 240 15.32 -10.32 10.59
N TYR A 241 16.15 -10.33 9.54
CA TYR A 241 15.72 -9.94 8.21
C TYR A 241 14.66 -10.89 7.63
N LEU A 242 14.83 -12.21 7.82
CA LEU A 242 13.83 -13.20 7.44
C LEU A 242 12.50 -12.97 8.19
N ASN A 243 12.56 -12.76 9.51
CA ASN A 243 11.40 -12.46 10.33
C ASN A 243 10.69 -11.16 9.89
N PHE A 244 11.45 -10.14 9.53
CA PHE A 244 10.91 -8.89 8.95
C PHE A 244 10.13 -9.15 7.66
N LEU A 245 10.66 -9.96 6.73
CA LEU A 245 9.99 -10.25 5.46
C LEU A 245 8.67 -11.01 5.66
N VAL A 246 8.60 -11.92 6.64
CA VAL A 246 7.38 -12.69 6.94
C VAL A 246 6.48 -12.02 7.98
N ASN A 247 6.86 -10.84 8.47
CA ASN A 247 6.15 -10.06 9.50
C ASN A 247 5.98 -10.83 10.83
N ARG A 248 7.08 -11.46 11.28
CA ARG A 248 7.20 -12.03 12.63
C ARG A 248 7.91 -11.05 13.58
N PRO A 249 7.79 -11.23 14.90
CA PRO A 249 8.66 -10.53 15.85
C PRO A 249 10.14 -10.80 15.52
N LEU A 250 10.99 -9.76 15.62
CA LEU A 250 12.39 -9.85 15.22
C LEU A 250 13.24 -10.76 16.12
N GLU A 251 12.76 -11.04 17.33
CA GLU A 251 13.47 -11.81 18.37
C GLU A 251 13.12 -13.31 18.40
N GLN A 252 12.38 -13.78 17.39
CA GLN A 252 12.00 -15.20 17.29
C GLN A 252 12.97 -16.02 16.47
#